data_13c35a947c7ae7994081cea001dff87f
#
_entry.id   13c35a947c7ae7994081cea001dff87f
#
_cell.length_a   1.000
_cell.length_b   1.000
_cell.length_c   1.000
_cell.angle_alpha   90.00
_cell.angle_beta   90.00
_cell.angle_gamma   90.00
#
_symmetry.space_group_name_H-M   'P 1'
#
loop_
_entity.id
_entity.type
_entity.pdbx_description
1 polymer ?
#
loop_
_entity_poly.entity_id
_entity_poly.type
_entity_poly.pdbx_seq_one_letter_code
_entity_poly.pdbx_strand_id
1 'polypeptide(L)' 'MDEIYFAEAVFRIIRDRRQAVQDLLIYDTVKNMEQYRELMGNLKSLDHVEQELKGLLEKQEQSNG' A
#
# COMPACT_ATOMS: atom_id res chain seq x y z
N MET A 1 -19.31 4.52 -11.21
CA MET A 1 -18.75 4.12 -9.91
C MET A 1 -18.31 5.34 -9.16
N ASP A 2 -18.64 5.40 -7.89
CA ASP A 2 -18.27 6.50 -7.03
C ASP A 2 -16.75 6.53 -6.85
N GLU A 3 -16.14 7.72 -6.92
CA GLU A 3 -14.71 7.90 -6.74
C GLU A 3 -14.24 7.48 -5.36
N ILE A 4 -15.07 7.71 -4.33
CA ILE A 4 -14.75 7.29 -2.97
C ILE A 4 -14.73 5.78 -2.87
N TYR A 5 -15.70 5.12 -3.48
CA TYR A 5 -15.74 3.66 -3.52
C TYR A 5 -14.49 3.09 -4.20
N PHE A 6 -14.11 3.68 -5.33
CA PHE A 6 -12.91 3.24 -6.06
C PHE A 6 -11.67 3.40 -5.20
N ALA A 7 -11.53 4.55 -4.54
CA ALA A 7 -10.39 4.82 -3.68
C ALA A 7 -10.32 3.85 -2.50
N GLU A 8 -11.45 3.56 -1.88
CA GLU A 8 -11.50 2.60 -0.77
C GLU A 8 -11.09 1.21 -1.25
N ALA A 9 -11.50 0.82 -2.44
CA ALA A 9 -11.13 -0.48 -3.00
C ALA A 9 -9.61 -0.55 -3.23
N VAL A 10 -9.01 0.53 -3.73
CA VAL A 10 -7.56 0.57 -3.93
C VAL A 10 -6.83 0.52 -2.60
N PHE A 11 -7.29 1.26 -1.59
CA PHE A 11 -6.69 1.19 -0.25
C PHE A 11 -6.74 -0.22 0.33
N ARG A 12 -7.84 -0.92 0.10
CA ARG A 12 -7.97 -2.30 0.55
C ARG A 12 -6.96 -3.21 -0.12
N ILE A 13 -6.76 -3.05 -1.42
CA ILE A 13 -5.76 -3.81 -2.17
C ILE A 13 -4.37 -3.57 -1.59
N ILE A 14 -4.04 -2.31 -1.32
CA ILE A 14 -2.75 -1.93 -0.74
C ILE A 14 -2.58 -2.58 0.64
N ARG A 15 -3.61 -2.50 1.48
CA ARG A 15 -3.58 -3.06 2.82
C ARG A 15 -3.40 -4.57 2.79
N ASP A 16 -4.12 -5.25 1.92
CA ASP A 16 -4.04 -6.71 1.80
C ASP A 16 -2.65 -7.13 1.34
N ARG A 17 -2.07 -6.41 0.39
CA ARG A 17 -0.72 -6.70 -0.08
C ARG A 17 0.32 -6.45 1.01
N ARG A 18 0.16 -5.35 1.75
CA ARG A 18 1.04 -5.05 2.87
C ARG A 18 1.00 -6.17 3.90
N GLN A 19 -0.20 -6.64 4.24
CA GLN A 19 -0.35 -7.72 5.21
C GLN A 19 0.31 -9.00 4.72
N ALA A 20 0.17 -9.34 3.44
CA ALA A 20 0.80 -10.51 2.86
C ALA A 20 2.33 -10.44 2.97
N VAL A 21 2.92 -9.26 2.68
CA VAL A 21 4.36 -9.09 2.76
C VAL A 21 4.84 -9.15 4.23
N GLN A 22 4.08 -8.53 5.13
CA GLN A 22 4.41 -8.59 6.56
C GLN A 22 4.33 -10.02 7.10
N ASP A 23 3.37 -10.79 6.65
CA ASP A 23 3.25 -12.20 7.05
C ASP A 23 4.45 -13.01 6.59
N LEU A 24 4.93 -12.76 5.38
CA LEU A 24 6.15 -13.41 4.89
C LEU A 24 7.35 -13.09 5.77
N LEU A 25 7.47 -11.85 6.22
CA LEU A 25 8.57 -11.43 7.08
C LEU A 25 8.49 -12.04 8.48
N ILE A 26 7.28 -12.22 9.00
CA ILE A 26 7.06 -12.66 10.38
C ILE A 26 7.00 -14.17 10.50
N TYR A 27 6.26 -14.84 9.61
CA TYR A 27 5.93 -16.26 9.77
C TYR A 27 6.76 -17.18 8.88
N ASP A 28 7.21 -16.69 7.73
CA ASP A 28 8.03 -17.49 6.83
C ASP A 28 9.49 -17.16 7.07
N THR A 29 10.34 -18.17 6.86
CA THR A 29 11.78 -17.97 6.97
C THR A 29 12.26 -17.18 5.76
N VAL A 30 12.75 -15.97 6.00
CA VAL A 30 13.41 -15.19 4.97
C VAL A 30 14.74 -15.88 4.66
N LYS A 31 14.94 -16.30 3.42
CA LYS A 31 16.05 -17.18 3.06
C LYS A 31 17.40 -16.48 3.01
N ASN A 32 17.41 -15.20 2.67
CA ASN A 32 18.66 -14.45 2.55
C ASN A 32 18.37 -12.94 2.62
N MET A 33 19.45 -12.17 2.68
CA MET A 33 19.35 -10.72 2.79
C MET A 33 18.73 -10.09 1.54
N GLU A 34 18.98 -10.67 0.38
CA GLU A 34 18.41 -10.16 -0.86
C GLU A 34 16.89 -10.24 -0.84
N GLN A 35 16.34 -11.36 -0.41
CA GLN A 35 14.90 -11.52 -0.26
C GLN A 35 14.33 -10.53 0.77
N TYR A 36 15.04 -10.36 1.89
CA TYR A 36 14.63 -9.39 2.91
C TYR A 36 14.54 -7.98 2.33
N ARG A 37 15.57 -7.57 1.59
CA ARG A 37 15.59 -6.23 0.97
C ARG A 37 14.46 -6.06 -0.03
N GLU A 38 14.18 -7.11 -0.81
CA GLU A 38 13.08 -7.08 -1.78
C GLU A 38 11.74 -6.87 -1.09
N LEU A 39 11.49 -7.62 -0.01
CA LEU A 39 10.24 -7.49 0.75
C LEU A 39 10.12 -6.12 1.40
N MET A 40 11.20 -5.59 1.94
CA MET A 40 11.21 -4.25 2.52
C MET A 40 10.98 -3.18 1.45
N GLY A 41 11.53 -3.38 0.26
CA GLY A 41 11.27 -2.49 -0.87
C GLY A 41 9.81 -2.50 -1.27
N ASN A 42 9.16 -3.67 -1.26
CA ASN A 42 7.73 -3.77 -1.52
C ASN A 42 6.92 -2.94 -0.51
N LEU A 43 7.26 -3.04 0.77
CA LEU A 43 6.55 -2.28 1.80
C LEU A 43 6.71 -0.77 1.59
N LYS A 44 7.92 -0.33 1.26
CA LYS A 44 8.18 1.09 0.99
C LYS A 44 7.37 1.58 -0.21
N SER A 45 7.32 0.78 -1.27
CA SER A 45 6.56 1.14 -2.46
C SER A 45 5.07 1.24 -2.17
N LEU A 46 4.53 0.31 -1.38
CA LEU A 46 3.13 0.34 -1.00
C LEU A 46 2.81 1.58 -0.17
N ASP A 47 3.69 1.95 0.77
CA ASP A 47 3.52 3.16 1.55
C ASP A 47 3.54 4.40 0.67
N HIS A 48 4.43 4.44 -0.30
CA HIS A 48 4.51 5.56 -1.22
C HIS A 48 3.22 5.73 -2.01
N VAL A 49 2.72 4.64 -2.59
CA VAL A 49 1.47 4.66 -3.36
C VAL A 49 0.30 5.11 -2.48
N GLU A 50 0.25 4.60 -1.25
CA GLU A 50 -0.82 4.97 -0.33
C GLU A 50 -0.79 6.47 -0.02
N GLN A 51 0.39 7.04 0.23
CA GLN A 51 0.50 8.46 0.52
C GLN A 51 0.12 9.31 -0.68
N GLU A 52 0.53 8.89 -1.88
CA GLU A 52 0.17 9.62 -3.10
C GLU A 52 -1.35 9.57 -3.33
N LEU A 53 -1.97 8.44 -3.10
CA LEU A 53 -3.41 8.30 -3.27
C LEU A 53 -4.17 9.18 -2.28
N LYS A 54 -3.71 9.22 -1.02
CA LYS A 54 -4.30 10.11 -0.02
C LYS A 54 -4.19 11.57 -0.44
N GLY A 55 -3.04 11.96 -0.98
CA GLY A 55 -2.84 13.32 -1.46
C GLY A 55 -3.79 13.69 -2.59
N LEU A 56 -4.01 12.77 -3.52
CA LEU A 56 -4.95 12.98 -4.62
C LEU A 56 -6.38 13.16 -4.11
N LEU A 57 -6.79 12.36 -3.14
CA LEU A 57 -8.13 12.47 -2.57
C LEU A 57 -8.31 13.81 -1.85
N GLU A 58 -7.32 14.25 -1.10
CA GLU A 58 -7.37 15.53 -0.41
C GLU A 58 -7.50 16.70 -1.40
N LYS A 59 -6.75 16.65 -2.49
CA LYS A 59 -6.84 17.67 -3.53
C LYS A 59 -8.24 17.69 -4.16
N GLN A 60 -8.81 16.54 -4.39
CA GLN A 60 -10.12 16.43 -4.98
C GLN A 60 -11.18 17.02 -4.05
N GLU A 61 -11.10 16.72 -2.76
CA GLU A 61 -12.02 17.27 -1.77
C GLU A 61 -11.91 18.79 -1.72
N GLN A 62 -10.69 19.32 -1.75
CA GLN A 62 -10.47 20.77 -1.75
C GLN A 62 -11.01 21.42 -3.00
N SER A 63 -10.88 20.75 -4.16
CA SER A 63 -11.38 21.27 -5.42
C SER A 63 -12.90 21.34 -5.46
N ASN A 64 -13.56 20.42 -4.81
CA ASN A 64 -15.01 20.31 -4.79
C ASN A 64 -15.64 21.09 -3.64
N GLY A 65 -14.82 21.51 -2.73
CA GLY A 65 -15.27 22.27 -1.57
C GLY A 65 -15.27 23.74 -1.81
#